data_0804a70762d9af4d7fe41b17702908d3
#
_entry.id   0804a70762d9af4d7fe41b17702908d3
#
_cell.length_a   1.000
_cell.length_b   1.000
_cell.length_c   1.000
_cell.angle_alpha   90.00
_cell.angle_beta   90.00
_cell.angle_gamma   90.00
#
_symmetry.space_group_name_H-M   'P 1'
#
loop_
_entity.id
_entity.type
_entity.pdbx_description
1 polymer ?
#
loop_
_entity_poly.entity_id
_entity_poly.type
_entity_poly.pdbx_seq_one_letter_code
_entity_poly.pdbx_strand_id
1 'polypeptide(L)'
;MNKILFAALACAVSAAAFAAPKADAAAELRRAQTEARLAAEHTKMLQDTYSDIYFVLDSLTVESFEAKVAAGDTFFAYIGRPSCGDCNAFEPMFKRYIAKHKLGSRIYFVNVHRLHADKAAWAAFRQKYGLSGTPVLAKYSGGRQENKLDFEDNGGIKAADLEQWLKQNGLF
;
A
#
# COMPACT_ATOMS: atom_id res chain seq x y z
N MET A 1 -11.02 -26.48 87.64
CA MET A 1 -11.99 -26.94 86.68
C MET A 1 -12.47 -25.73 85.90
N ASN A 2 -11.81 -25.45 84.78
CA ASN A 2 -12.14 -24.28 83.88
C ASN A 2 -12.92 -24.77 82.72
N LYS A 3 -14.17 -24.28 82.56
CA LYS A 3 -14.99 -24.49 81.37
C LYS A 3 -14.66 -23.39 80.38
N ILE A 4 -14.09 -23.77 79.27
CA ILE A 4 -13.84 -22.87 78.11
C ILE A 4 -15.09 -22.86 77.26
N LEU A 5 -15.72 -21.69 77.18
CA LEU A 5 -16.89 -21.43 76.25
C LEU A 5 -16.37 -21.09 74.85
N PHE A 6 -16.65 -21.94 73.92
CA PHE A 6 -16.42 -21.61 72.48
C PHE A 6 -17.62 -20.82 71.91
N ALA A 7 -17.37 -19.54 71.67
CA ALA A 7 -18.33 -18.73 70.90
C ALA A 7 -18.05 -18.91 69.40
N ALA A 8 -19.00 -19.53 68.69
CA ALA A 8 -18.97 -19.63 67.22
C ALA A 8 -19.43 -18.31 66.60
N LEU A 9 -18.50 -17.61 65.97
CA LEU A 9 -18.76 -16.40 65.22
C LEU A 9 -19.20 -16.83 63.80
N ALA A 10 -20.48 -16.78 63.49
CA ALA A 10 -21.02 -17.03 62.14
C ALA A 10 -20.81 -15.75 61.30
N CYS A 11 -19.82 -15.76 60.42
CA CYS A 11 -19.67 -14.74 59.36
C CYS A 11 -20.72 -14.99 58.27
N ALA A 12 -21.77 -14.21 58.25
CA ALA A 12 -22.70 -14.13 57.11
C ALA A 12 -22.04 -13.36 56.00
N VAL A 13 -21.49 -14.06 55.01
CA VAL A 13 -21.02 -13.44 53.76
C VAL A 13 -22.25 -13.15 52.89
N SER A 14 -22.71 -11.91 52.88
CA SER A 14 -23.73 -11.43 51.98
C SER A 14 -23.15 -11.40 50.56
N ALA A 15 -23.47 -12.38 49.73
CA ALA A 15 -23.20 -12.33 48.30
C ALA A 15 -24.16 -11.31 47.66
N ALA A 16 -23.73 -10.06 47.61
CA ALA A 16 -24.37 -9.07 46.76
C ALA A 16 -24.05 -9.44 45.29
N ALA A 17 -24.95 -10.14 44.64
CA ALA A 17 -24.91 -10.35 43.20
C ALA A 17 -25.03 -9.00 42.50
N PHE A 18 -23.93 -8.43 42.04
CA PHE A 18 -23.93 -7.29 41.13
C PHE A 18 -24.52 -7.75 39.78
N ALA A 19 -25.84 -7.63 39.63
CA ALA A 19 -26.48 -7.72 38.34
C ALA A 19 -26.09 -6.45 37.55
N ALA A 20 -25.05 -6.53 36.74
CA ALA A 20 -24.74 -5.48 35.78
C ALA A 20 -25.95 -5.26 34.86
N PRO A 21 -26.41 -4.04 34.62
CA PRO A 21 -27.65 -3.80 33.89
C PRO A 21 -27.46 -4.27 32.44
N LYS A 22 -28.47 -5.03 31.93
CA LYS A 22 -28.49 -5.53 30.53
C LYS A 22 -28.36 -4.46 29.46
N ALA A 23 -28.59 -3.19 29.79
CA ALA A 23 -28.34 -2.03 28.93
C ALA A 23 -26.84 -1.80 28.59
N ASP A 24 -25.94 -2.25 29.45
CA ASP A 24 -24.50 -2.07 29.26
C ASP A 24 -23.94 -3.02 28.20
N ALA A 25 -24.38 -4.28 28.20
CA ALA A 25 -23.92 -5.28 27.25
C ALA A 25 -24.26 -4.93 25.77
N ALA A 26 -25.43 -4.33 25.54
CA ALA A 26 -25.82 -3.89 24.20
C ALA A 26 -25.06 -2.64 23.75
N ALA A 27 -24.68 -1.76 24.68
CA ALA A 27 -23.84 -0.62 24.40
C ALA A 27 -22.39 -1.03 24.11
N GLU A 28 -21.85 -1.97 24.89
CA GLU A 28 -20.53 -2.56 24.65
C GLU A 28 -20.45 -3.27 23.30
N LEU A 29 -21.46 -4.07 22.94
CA LEU A 29 -21.50 -4.74 21.65
C LEU A 29 -21.50 -3.72 20.49
N ARG A 30 -22.28 -2.65 20.58
CA ARG A 30 -22.29 -1.59 19.56
C ARG A 30 -20.95 -0.89 19.44
N ARG A 31 -20.27 -0.61 20.57
CA ARG A 31 -18.92 -0.04 20.57
C ARG A 31 -17.93 -0.98 19.91
N ALA A 32 -17.89 -2.25 20.31
CA ALA A 32 -17.01 -3.25 19.72
C ALA A 32 -17.24 -3.43 18.21
N GLN A 33 -18.50 -3.43 17.76
CA GLN A 33 -18.82 -3.47 16.32
C GLN A 33 -18.34 -2.23 15.57
N THR A 34 -18.47 -1.04 16.17
CA THR A 34 -18.00 0.22 15.58
C THR A 34 -16.47 0.23 15.49
N GLU A 35 -15.77 -0.18 16.54
CA GLU A 35 -14.32 -0.28 16.58
C GLU A 35 -13.80 -1.29 15.55
N ALA A 36 -14.43 -2.46 15.45
CA ALA A 36 -14.08 -3.47 14.46
C ALA A 36 -14.25 -2.95 13.02
N ARG A 37 -15.35 -2.21 12.75
CA ARG A 37 -15.55 -1.57 11.45
C ARG A 37 -14.49 -0.53 11.14
N LEU A 38 -14.19 0.37 12.08
CA LEU A 38 -13.15 1.40 11.91
C LEU A 38 -11.76 0.77 11.70
N ALA A 39 -11.45 -0.29 12.43
CA ALA A 39 -10.20 -1.04 12.25
C ALA A 39 -10.11 -1.69 10.86
N ALA A 40 -11.22 -2.26 10.37
CA ALA A 40 -11.28 -2.83 9.03
C ALA A 40 -11.13 -1.77 7.93
N GLU A 41 -11.80 -0.62 8.07
CA GLU A 41 -11.67 0.52 7.16
C GLU A 41 -10.23 1.08 7.15
N HIS A 42 -9.61 1.22 8.32
CA HIS A 42 -8.22 1.66 8.45
C HIS A 42 -7.24 0.65 7.83
N THR A 43 -7.44 -0.64 8.07
CA THR A 43 -6.62 -1.71 7.46
C THR A 43 -6.73 -1.67 5.94
N LYS A 44 -7.96 -1.52 5.40
CA LYS A 44 -8.17 -1.38 3.96
C LYS A 44 -7.48 -0.14 3.41
N MET A 45 -7.58 0.99 4.08
CA MET A 45 -6.89 2.22 3.68
C MET A 45 -5.37 2.02 3.64
N LEU A 46 -4.78 1.36 4.63
CA LEU A 46 -3.36 1.03 4.63
C LEU A 46 -2.99 0.11 3.47
N GLN A 47 -3.78 -0.94 3.20
CA GLN A 47 -3.56 -1.84 2.06
C GLN A 47 -3.64 -1.10 0.72
N ASP A 48 -4.59 -0.17 0.57
CA ASP A 48 -4.79 0.61 -0.65
C ASP A 48 -3.71 1.68 -0.87
N THR A 49 -3.03 2.13 0.19
CA THR A 49 -2.04 3.22 0.12
C THR A 49 -0.61 2.78 0.37
N TYR A 50 -0.40 1.60 0.96
CA TYR A 50 0.91 1.06 1.29
C TYR A 50 1.41 0.12 0.20
N SER A 51 2.67 0.31 -0.21
CA SER A 51 3.43 -0.65 -1.00
C SER A 51 4.82 -0.79 -0.43
N ASP A 52 5.29 -2.01 -0.27
CA ASP A 52 6.65 -2.29 0.19
C ASP A 52 7.72 -1.99 -0.88
N ILE A 53 7.33 -1.62 -2.09
CA ILE A 53 8.22 -1.12 -3.14
C ILE A 53 8.98 0.14 -2.69
N TYR A 54 8.42 0.93 -1.76
CA TYR A 54 9.07 2.09 -1.15
C TYR A 54 10.35 1.76 -0.38
N PHE A 55 10.54 0.50 0.03
CA PHE A 55 11.78 0.08 0.72
C PHE A 55 12.89 -0.32 -0.24
N VAL A 56 12.60 -0.46 -1.53
CA VAL A 56 13.54 -0.97 -2.51
C VAL A 56 13.80 -0.03 -3.69
N LEU A 57 12.97 1.00 -3.86
CA LEU A 57 13.14 2.06 -4.87
C LEU A 57 13.07 3.44 -4.22
N ASP A 58 13.89 4.36 -4.70
CA ASP A 58 13.65 5.79 -4.47
C ASP A 58 12.31 6.19 -5.10
N SER A 59 11.62 7.16 -4.50
CA SER A 59 10.28 7.53 -4.95
C SER A 59 10.17 9.02 -5.29
N LEU A 60 9.26 9.32 -6.20
CA LEU A 60 8.83 10.67 -6.56
C LEU A 60 7.34 10.83 -6.26
N THR A 61 6.95 12.02 -5.82
CA THR A 61 5.54 12.41 -5.92
C THR A 61 5.17 12.62 -7.39
N VAL A 62 3.87 12.67 -7.71
CA VAL A 62 3.41 12.99 -9.07
C VAL A 62 3.95 14.33 -9.53
N GLU A 63 3.92 15.35 -8.65
CA GLU A 63 4.42 16.69 -8.93
C GLU A 63 5.93 16.70 -9.20
N SER A 64 6.72 15.95 -8.41
CA SER A 64 8.17 15.83 -8.61
C SER A 64 8.51 15.08 -9.91
N PHE A 65 7.72 14.06 -10.26
CA PHE A 65 7.82 13.37 -11.54
C PHE A 65 7.54 14.35 -12.70
N GLU A 66 6.45 15.11 -12.63
CA GLU A 66 6.09 16.10 -13.63
C GLU A 66 7.15 17.18 -13.79
N ALA A 67 7.71 17.66 -12.67
CA ALA A 67 8.80 18.63 -12.69
C ALA A 67 10.06 18.08 -13.36
N LYS A 68 10.45 16.82 -13.10
CA LYS A 68 11.60 16.17 -13.77
C LYS A 68 11.39 16.01 -15.27
N VAL A 69 10.17 15.61 -15.69
CA VAL A 69 9.86 15.54 -17.11
C VAL A 69 9.91 16.92 -17.75
N ALA A 70 9.32 17.96 -17.13
CA ALA A 70 9.34 19.33 -17.63
C ALA A 70 10.75 19.93 -17.71
N ALA A 71 11.64 19.55 -16.78
CA ALA A 71 13.05 19.94 -16.82
C ALA A 71 13.87 19.25 -17.93
N GLY A 72 13.30 18.23 -18.58
CA GLY A 72 14.00 17.46 -19.60
C GLY A 72 14.98 16.43 -19.05
N ASP A 73 14.88 16.09 -17.76
CA ASP A 73 15.75 15.13 -17.11
C ASP A 73 15.68 13.76 -17.79
N THR A 74 16.82 13.03 -17.79
CA THR A 74 16.83 11.62 -18.18
C THR A 74 16.73 10.75 -16.95
N PHE A 75 15.65 9.96 -16.85
CA PHE A 75 15.41 9.07 -15.72
C PHE A 75 14.47 7.92 -16.06
N PHE A 76 14.43 6.93 -15.17
CA PHE A 76 13.52 5.79 -15.24
C PHE A 76 12.45 5.88 -14.15
N ALA A 77 11.23 5.55 -14.49
CA ALA A 77 10.11 5.54 -13.55
C ALA A 77 9.38 4.19 -13.58
N TYR A 78 9.03 3.69 -12.42
CA TYR A 78 8.02 2.68 -12.20
C TYR A 78 6.74 3.38 -11.76
N ILE A 79 5.72 3.40 -12.62
CA ILE A 79 4.44 4.04 -12.35
C ILE A 79 3.45 2.95 -11.93
N GLY A 80 3.00 3.01 -10.70
CA GLY A 80 2.14 2.00 -10.11
C GLY A 80 1.31 2.53 -8.95
N ARG A 81 0.50 1.67 -8.36
CA ARG A 81 -0.30 2.00 -7.17
C ARG A 81 -0.59 0.76 -6.32
N PRO A 82 -0.63 0.87 -4.99
CA PRO A 82 -0.88 -0.27 -4.08
C PRO A 82 -2.22 -0.96 -4.31
N SER A 83 -3.25 -0.21 -4.70
CA SER A 83 -4.61 -0.73 -4.97
C SER A 83 -4.78 -1.38 -6.36
N CYS A 84 -3.69 -1.60 -7.10
CA CYS A 84 -3.70 -2.22 -8.41
C CYS A 84 -3.37 -3.71 -8.32
N GLY A 85 -4.28 -4.58 -8.73
CA GLY A 85 -4.06 -6.02 -8.73
C GLY A 85 -2.85 -6.45 -9.59
N ASP A 86 -2.70 -5.86 -10.77
CA ASP A 86 -1.60 -6.15 -11.69
C ASP A 86 -0.26 -5.65 -11.16
N CYS A 87 -0.22 -4.49 -10.48
CA CYS A 87 0.97 -4.01 -9.77
C CYS A 87 1.39 -5.01 -8.70
N ASN A 88 0.44 -5.44 -7.87
CA ASN A 88 0.69 -6.40 -6.80
C ASN A 88 1.16 -7.77 -7.32
N ALA A 89 0.69 -8.18 -8.48
CA ALA A 89 1.15 -9.41 -9.15
C ALA A 89 2.55 -9.25 -9.77
N PHE A 90 2.87 -8.08 -10.30
CA PHE A 90 4.15 -7.77 -10.95
C PHE A 90 5.29 -7.52 -9.95
N GLU A 91 5.03 -6.78 -8.87
CA GLU A 91 6.06 -6.30 -7.93
C GLU A 91 6.93 -7.40 -7.30
N PRO A 92 6.43 -8.60 -6.92
CA PRO A 92 7.28 -9.65 -6.38
C PRO A 92 8.39 -10.11 -7.35
N MET A 93 8.09 -10.15 -8.63
CA MET A 93 9.07 -10.43 -9.68
C MET A 93 10.04 -9.24 -9.83
N PHE A 94 9.54 -8.04 -9.95
CA PHE A 94 10.33 -6.83 -10.15
C PHE A 94 11.30 -6.59 -8.98
N LYS A 95 10.90 -6.78 -7.73
CA LYS A 95 11.77 -6.66 -6.55
C LYS A 95 12.99 -7.59 -6.60
N ARG A 96 12.85 -8.80 -7.17
CA ARG A 96 14.00 -9.69 -7.38
C ARG A 96 15.02 -9.09 -8.36
N TYR A 97 14.56 -8.46 -9.43
CA TYR A 97 15.43 -7.75 -10.39
C TYR A 97 16.06 -6.50 -9.78
N ILE A 98 15.31 -5.72 -9.01
CA ILE A 98 15.83 -4.56 -8.27
C ILE A 98 16.99 -4.97 -7.37
N ALA A 99 16.81 -6.01 -6.57
CA ALA A 99 17.86 -6.51 -5.67
C ALA A 99 19.07 -7.06 -6.44
N LYS A 100 18.82 -7.91 -7.45
CA LYS A 100 19.87 -8.56 -8.25
C LYS A 100 20.76 -7.54 -8.98
N HIS A 101 20.17 -6.51 -9.55
CA HIS A 101 20.84 -5.54 -10.41
C HIS A 101 21.06 -4.16 -9.76
N LYS A 102 20.78 -4.03 -8.45
CA LYS A 102 20.97 -2.80 -7.65
C LYS A 102 20.28 -1.59 -8.28
N LEU A 103 19.00 -1.75 -8.63
CA LEU A 103 18.23 -0.73 -9.35
C LEU A 103 17.58 0.32 -8.42
N GLY A 104 17.73 0.21 -7.10
CA GLY A 104 17.01 0.98 -6.09
C GLY A 104 17.08 2.51 -6.28
N SER A 105 18.25 3.04 -6.66
CA SER A 105 18.46 4.47 -6.94
C SER A 105 18.47 4.81 -8.45
N ARG A 106 18.17 3.84 -9.31
CA ARG A 106 18.21 4.01 -10.77
C ARG A 106 16.81 4.12 -11.39
N ILE A 107 15.81 3.63 -10.69
CA ILE A 107 14.39 3.67 -11.10
C ILE A 107 13.62 4.32 -9.96
N TYR A 108 12.82 5.33 -10.25
CA TYR A 108 11.96 5.99 -9.26
C TYR A 108 10.57 5.37 -9.24
N PHE A 109 10.05 5.06 -8.07
CA PHE A 109 8.64 4.71 -7.92
C PHE A 109 7.78 5.97 -7.91
N VAL A 110 6.74 5.99 -8.74
CA VAL A 110 5.73 7.06 -8.80
C VAL A 110 4.38 6.46 -8.42
N ASN A 111 3.93 6.74 -7.20
CA ASN A 111 2.63 6.27 -6.72
C ASN A 111 1.50 7.16 -7.24
N VAL A 112 0.68 6.60 -8.14
CA VAL A 112 -0.46 7.30 -8.73
C VAL A 112 -1.80 6.97 -8.07
N HIS A 113 -1.80 6.40 -6.85
CA HIS A 113 -3.04 5.99 -6.16
C HIS A 113 -4.04 7.15 -6.02
N ARG A 114 -3.59 8.29 -5.51
CA ARG A 114 -4.46 9.47 -5.31
C ARG A 114 -4.93 10.05 -6.64
N LEU A 115 -4.04 10.14 -7.62
CA LEU A 115 -4.37 10.64 -8.96
C LEU A 115 -5.39 9.72 -9.65
N HIS A 116 -5.24 8.40 -9.48
CA HIS A 116 -6.15 7.41 -10.07
C HIS A 116 -7.57 7.48 -9.49
N ALA A 117 -7.75 8.01 -8.29
CA ALA A 117 -9.07 8.22 -7.67
C ALA A 117 -9.92 9.27 -8.43
N ASP A 118 -9.28 10.25 -9.07
CA ASP A 118 -9.89 11.19 -9.99
C ASP A 118 -9.75 10.66 -11.42
N LYS A 119 -10.85 10.18 -11.99
CA LYS A 119 -10.85 9.57 -13.33
C LYS A 119 -10.42 10.54 -14.44
N ALA A 120 -10.81 11.82 -14.34
CA ALA A 120 -10.48 12.83 -15.34
C ALA A 120 -8.99 13.20 -15.26
N ALA A 121 -8.48 13.45 -14.06
CA ALA A 121 -7.06 13.72 -13.84
C ALA A 121 -6.19 12.53 -14.25
N TRP A 122 -6.61 11.30 -13.94
CA TRP A 122 -5.90 10.09 -14.38
C TRP A 122 -5.87 9.92 -15.89
N ALA A 123 -6.98 10.17 -16.58
CA ALA A 123 -7.04 10.11 -18.03
C ALA A 123 -6.10 11.14 -18.68
N ALA A 124 -6.12 12.39 -18.18
CA ALA A 124 -5.24 13.45 -18.66
C ALA A 124 -3.74 13.11 -18.43
N PHE A 125 -3.40 12.58 -17.25
CA PHE A 125 -2.05 12.16 -16.92
C PHE A 125 -1.55 11.04 -17.85
N ARG A 126 -2.37 10.00 -18.08
CA ARG A 126 -2.02 8.92 -19.00
C ARG A 126 -1.76 9.45 -20.41
N GLN A 127 -2.66 10.29 -20.93
CA GLN A 127 -2.50 10.89 -22.24
C GLN A 127 -1.22 11.73 -22.34
N LYS A 128 -0.97 12.58 -21.34
CA LYS A 128 0.21 13.46 -21.30
C LYS A 128 1.52 12.70 -21.26
N TYR A 129 1.58 11.59 -20.55
CA TYR A 129 2.82 10.82 -20.30
C TYR A 129 2.89 9.51 -21.08
N GLY A 130 1.98 9.28 -22.01
CA GLY A 130 2.03 8.13 -22.93
C GLY A 130 1.76 6.79 -22.26
N LEU A 131 0.88 6.74 -21.24
CA LEU A 131 0.60 5.53 -20.46
C LEU A 131 -0.74 4.92 -20.87
N SER A 132 -0.84 3.59 -20.83
CA SER A 132 -2.10 2.88 -21.06
C SER A 132 -2.76 2.44 -19.76
N GLY A 133 -1.97 2.11 -18.74
CA GLY A 133 -2.47 1.71 -17.43
C GLY A 133 -1.42 1.74 -16.32
N THR A 134 -1.49 0.78 -15.44
CA THR A 134 -0.49 0.44 -14.41
C THR A 134 -0.45 -1.07 -14.20
N PRO A 135 0.74 -1.69 -13.97
CA PRO A 135 2.06 -1.08 -13.82
C PRO A 135 2.73 -0.69 -15.14
N VAL A 136 3.57 0.34 -15.12
CA VAL A 136 4.41 0.75 -16.26
C VAL A 136 5.83 1.03 -15.78
N LEU A 137 6.82 0.50 -16.52
CA LEU A 137 8.20 0.96 -16.48
C LEU A 137 8.45 1.86 -17.69
N ALA A 138 8.96 3.06 -17.49
CA ALA A 138 9.18 4.01 -18.58
C ALA A 138 10.52 4.76 -18.41
N LYS A 139 11.13 5.08 -19.54
CA LYS A 139 12.26 6.02 -19.64
C LYS A 139 11.76 7.35 -20.15
N TYR A 140 12.13 8.41 -19.45
CA TYR A 140 11.89 9.80 -19.86
C TYR A 140 13.22 10.48 -20.16
N SER A 141 13.24 11.36 -21.16
CA SER A 141 14.37 12.20 -21.52
C SER A 141 13.91 13.34 -22.41
N GLY A 142 14.50 14.53 -22.26
CA GLY A 142 14.18 15.69 -23.10
C GLY A 142 12.69 16.07 -23.04
N GLY A 143 12.04 15.89 -21.91
CA GLY A 143 10.64 16.25 -21.70
C GLY A 143 9.61 15.26 -22.24
N ARG A 144 10.01 14.10 -22.70
CA ARG A 144 9.12 13.09 -23.30
C ARG A 144 9.45 11.68 -22.87
N GLN A 145 8.47 10.77 -23.02
CA GLN A 145 8.70 9.33 -22.90
C GLN A 145 9.48 8.83 -24.13
N GLU A 146 10.60 8.17 -23.90
CA GLU A 146 11.39 7.55 -24.98
C GLU A 146 10.98 6.11 -25.28
N ASN A 147 10.78 5.33 -24.22
CA ASN A 147 10.27 3.95 -24.33
C ASN A 147 9.59 3.55 -23.03
N LYS A 148 8.79 2.49 -23.09
CA LYS A 148 8.09 1.93 -21.93
C LYS A 148 7.92 0.42 -22.05
N LEU A 149 7.68 -0.20 -20.91
CA LEU A 149 7.11 -1.53 -20.75
C LEU A 149 5.80 -1.36 -19.95
N ASP A 150 4.69 -1.36 -20.64
CA ASP A 150 3.35 -1.08 -20.12
C ASP A 150 2.54 -2.38 -20.06
N PHE A 151 1.94 -2.67 -18.92
CA PHE A 151 1.20 -3.91 -18.69
C PHE A 151 0.01 -4.05 -19.65
N GLU A 152 -0.74 -2.98 -19.86
CA GLU A 152 -1.92 -2.99 -20.73
C GLU A 152 -1.54 -3.21 -22.20
N ASP A 153 -0.49 -2.52 -22.67
CA ASP A 153 -0.04 -2.64 -24.05
C ASP A 153 0.48 -4.04 -24.39
N ASN A 154 1.07 -4.73 -23.39
CA ASN A 154 1.68 -6.04 -23.59
C ASN A 154 0.76 -7.21 -23.19
N GLY A 155 -0.43 -6.93 -22.65
CA GLY A 155 -1.30 -7.97 -22.08
C GLY A 155 -0.67 -8.68 -20.90
N GLY A 156 0.15 -7.96 -20.13
CA GLY A 156 0.92 -8.46 -19.00
C GLY A 156 2.42 -8.19 -19.13
N ILE A 157 3.17 -8.30 -18.04
CA ILE A 157 4.64 -8.20 -18.02
C ILE A 157 5.23 -9.52 -17.52
N LYS A 158 5.89 -10.24 -18.40
CA LYS A 158 6.63 -11.48 -18.06
C LYS A 158 8.08 -11.16 -17.70
N ALA A 159 8.75 -12.11 -17.07
CA ALA A 159 10.17 -11.97 -16.71
C ALA A 159 11.08 -11.66 -17.92
N ALA A 160 10.80 -12.27 -19.06
CA ALA A 160 11.57 -12.04 -20.30
C ALA A 160 11.40 -10.61 -20.80
N ASP A 161 10.17 -10.06 -20.75
CA ASP A 161 9.85 -8.70 -21.18
C ASP A 161 10.58 -7.68 -20.29
N LEU A 162 10.52 -7.90 -18.96
CA LEU A 162 11.24 -7.08 -17.99
C LEU A 162 12.75 -7.11 -18.22
N GLU A 163 13.32 -8.30 -18.40
CA GLU A 163 14.75 -8.48 -18.63
C GLU A 163 15.20 -7.78 -19.92
N GLN A 164 14.43 -7.94 -20.99
CA GLN A 164 14.70 -7.29 -22.26
C GLN A 164 14.66 -5.77 -22.13
N TRP A 165 13.62 -5.21 -21.49
CA TRP A 165 13.48 -3.76 -21.29
C TRP A 165 14.63 -3.20 -20.45
N LEU A 166 15.00 -3.86 -19.36
CA LEU A 166 16.12 -3.45 -18.51
C LEU A 166 17.45 -3.45 -19.26
N LYS A 167 17.73 -4.48 -20.08
CA LYS A 167 18.94 -4.57 -20.92
C LYS A 167 18.98 -3.48 -21.98
N GLN A 168 17.88 -3.25 -22.71
CA GLN A 168 17.79 -2.21 -23.73
C GLN A 168 18.04 -0.81 -23.19
N ASN A 169 17.78 -0.59 -21.91
CA ASN A 169 17.97 0.68 -21.22
C ASN A 169 19.30 0.76 -20.45
N GLY A 170 20.18 -0.23 -20.58
CA GLY A 170 21.48 -0.24 -19.89
C GLY A 170 21.38 -0.31 -18.37
N LEU A 171 20.32 -0.93 -17.86
CA LEU A 171 20.10 -1.05 -16.43
C LEU A 171 20.82 -2.27 -15.82
N PHE A 172 21.24 -3.20 -16.65
CA PHE A 172 22.25 -4.23 -16.34
C PHE A 172 22.89 -4.79 -17.61
#